data_1cb2d5a5e558a22a802b325f98ef37d5
#
_entry.id   1cb2d5a5e558a22a802b325f98ef37d5
#
_cell.length_a   1.000
_cell.length_b   1.000
_cell.length_c   1.000
_cell.angle_alpha   90.00
_cell.angle_beta   90.00
_cell.angle_gamma   90.00
#
_symmetry.space_group_name_H-M   'P 1'
#
loop_
_entity.id
_entity.type
_entity.pdbx_description
1 polymer ?
#
loop_
_entity_poly.entity_id
_entity_poly.type
_entity_poly.pdbx_seq_one_letter_code
_entity_poly.pdbx_strand_id
1 'polypeptide(L)'
;MSKRRIWQIIRNVILILAALAAAFFFLFVPWFIVNIGTTGRYHYPDPNDGKTPISYRMDFKWIEFPSGDGVVLRGWYVPAASEARGTIVYCHGLNRTRIEMLPMAAFGHALGYDGLLFDLRHQGASGGELTTLGYKERLDVIAAVRYALYQQGAPRPVILWGVSMGAAAALMAAAQSPEVAAVISDSSFESLRATVEHHWKLFFHLPSFPFANEIVYWIAWRGGFRPSDFDLASAVIRIGSRPILFVALQDDRRMPPSIARDLYSHAASPNKALIVLPGHRHGEGFNQATEQYEIAVRQFLSSLATPQP
;
A
#
# COMPACT_ATOMS: atom_id res chain seq x y z
N MET A 1 26.31 50.28 30.19
CA MET A 1 24.97 49.62 30.17
C MET A 1 24.63 49.15 31.58
N SER A 2 23.41 49.37 32.03
CA SER A 2 23.01 48.89 33.38
C SER A 2 22.90 47.37 33.39
N LYS A 3 23.21 46.73 34.55
CA LYS A 3 23.08 45.25 34.70
C LYS A 3 21.70 44.73 34.27
N ARG A 4 20.64 45.52 34.54
CA ARG A 4 19.23 45.21 34.18
C ARG A 4 19.06 45.14 32.65
N ARG A 5 19.69 46.03 31.88
CA ARG A 5 19.59 46.07 30.43
C ARG A 5 20.34 44.87 29.78
N ILE A 6 21.46 44.47 30.36
CA ILE A 6 22.22 43.28 29.92
C ILE A 6 21.35 42.01 30.16
N TRP A 7 20.78 41.87 31.33
CA TRP A 7 19.86 40.75 31.64
C TRP A 7 18.63 40.67 30.70
N GLN A 8 18.05 41.82 30.36
CA GLN A 8 16.95 41.86 29.40
C GLN A 8 17.38 41.40 28.00
N ILE A 9 18.55 41.79 27.55
CA ILE A 9 19.10 41.36 26.25
C ILE A 9 19.36 39.86 26.26
N ILE A 10 20.02 39.34 27.29
CA ILE A 10 20.29 37.90 27.43
C ILE A 10 18.97 37.09 27.43
N ARG A 11 18.00 37.48 28.22
CA ARG A 11 16.68 36.86 28.26
C ARG A 11 16.02 36.85 26.88
N ASN A 12 16.00 37.96 26.20
CA ASN A 12 15.38 38.07 24.87
C ASN A 12 16.10 37.20 23.82
N VAL A 13 17.43 37.14 23.88
CA VAL A 13 18.23 36.23 23.03
C VAL A 13 17.87 34.77 23.32
N ILE A 14 17.78 34.39 24.58
CA ILE A 14 17.39 33.01 24.96
C ILE A 14 15.97 32.69 24.45
N LEU A 15 15.01 33.60 24.61
CA LEU A 15 13.65 33.41 24.13
C LEU A 15 13.58 33.28 22.61
N ILE A 16 14.34 34.10 21.88
CA ILE A 16 14.43 34.00 20.41
C ILE A 16 15.04 32.66 19.99
N LEU A 17 16.15 32.23 20.61
CA LEU A 17 16.77 30.95 20.32
C LEU A 17 15.83 29.77 20.64
N ALA A 18 15.12 29.84 21.75
CA ALA A 18 14.11 28.84 22.12
C ALA A 18 12.96 28.80 21.10
N ALA A 19 12.47 29.96 20.66
CA ALA A 19 11.44 30.04 19.63
C ALA A 19 11.90 29.48 18.27
N LEU A 20 13.14 29.80 17.86
CA LEU A 20 13.73 29.26 16.64
C LEU A 20 13.93 27.75 16.72
N ALA A 21 14.39 27.23 17.86
CA ALA A 21 14.52 25.80 18.09
C ALA A 21 13.15 25.10 18.04
N ALA A 22 12.14 25.70 18.69
CA ALA A 22 10.78 25.18 18.64
C ALA A 22 10.23 25.17 17.20
N ALA A 23 10.40 26.25 16.44
CA ALA A 23 9.99 26.32 15.05
C ALA A 23 10.71 25.26 14.19
N PHE A 24 12.01 25.06 14.41
CA PHE A 24 12.76 24.04 13.71
C PHE A 24 12.22 22.64 14.00
N PHE A 25 12.04 22.26 15.26
CA PHE A 25 11.59 20.92 15.62
C PHE A 25 10.11 20.66 15.33
N PHE A 26 9.23 21.64 15.52
CA PHE A 26 7.79 21.43 15.38
C PHE A 26 7.22 21.79 14.02
N LEU A 27 7.92 22.57 13.20
CA LEU A 27 7.45 22.91 11.85
C LEU A 27 8.36 22.34 10.76
N PHE A 28 9.68 22.62 10.84
CA PHE A 28 10.59 22.23 9.77
C PHE A 28 10.82 20.73 9.71
N VAL A 29 11.09 20.06 10.85
CA VAL A 29 11.40 18.62 10.87
C VAL A 29 10.22 17.77 10.37
N PRO A 30 8.98 17.92 10.84
CA PRO A 30 7.84 17.18 10.32
C PRO A 30 7.58 17.48 8.84
N TRP A 31 7.65 18.74 8.44
CA TRP A 31 7.53 19.14 7.02
C TRP A 31 8.58 18.44 6.16
N PHE A 32 9.84 18.45 6.60
CA PHE A 32 10.94 17.83 5.87
C PHE A 32 10.77 16.31 5.72
N ILE A 33 10.39 15.61 6.81
CA ILE A 33 10.12 14.17 6.80
C ILE A 33 8.98 13.85 5.83
N VAL A 34 7.88 14.60 5.90
CA VAL A 34 6.73 14.40 5.01
C VAL A 34 7.12 14.71 3.56
N ASN A 35 7.88 15.78 3.34
CA ASN A 35 8.32 16.13 1.99
C ASN A 35 9.13 14.99 1.36
N ILE A 36 10.14 14.48 2.07
CA ILE A 36 10.95 13.35 1.59
C ILE A 36 10.08 12.10 1.40
N GLY A 37 9.24 11.78 2.38
CA GLY A 37 8.42 10.55 2.36
C GLY A 37 7.33 10.54 1.30
N THR A 38 6.84 11.71 0.87
CA THR A 38 5.72 11.80 -0.07
C THR A 38 6.10 12.23 -1.49
N THR A 39 7.21 12.97 -1.65
CA THR A 39 7.66 13.46 -2.97
C THR A 39 9.00 12.88 -3.43
N GLY A 40 9.69 12.14 -2.57
CA GLY A 40 10.89 11.42 -2.97
C GLY A 40 10.54 10.25 -3.89
N ARG A 41 11.13 10.21 -5.08
CA ARG A 41 11.06 9.02 -5.96
C ARG A 41 12.20 8.08 -5.59
N TYR A 42 12.03 7.40 -4.47
CA TYR A 42 12.98 6.37 -4.07
C TYR A 42 12.59 5.05 -4.70
N HIS A 43 13.60 4.28 -5.08
CA HIS A 43 13.43 2.91 -5.51
C HIS A 43 14.31 2.04 -4.62
N TYR A 44 13.69 1.17 -3.85
CA TYR A 44 14.44 0.15 -3.13
C TYR A 44 14.92 -0.91 -4.11
N PRO A 45 16.18 -1.35 -4.01
CA PRO A 45 16.69 -2.44 -4.83
C PRO A 45 15.73 -3.65 -4.77
N ASP A 46 15.40 -4.18 -5.94
CA ASP A 46 14.50 -5.32 -6.09
C ASP A 46 15.21 -6.47 -6.80
N PRO A 47 15.05 -7.72 -6.34
CA PRO A 47 15.62 -8.89 -7.05
C PRO A 47 15.16 -9.02 -8.51
N ASN A 48 14.10 -8.29 -8.87
CA ASN A 48 13.53 -8.25 -10.22
C ASN A 48 13.93 -7.00 -11.02
N ASP A 49 14.86 -6.18 -10.52
CA ASP A 49 15.34 -5.02 -11.26
C ASP A 49 15.83 -5.43 -12.67
N GLY A 50 15.35 -4.69 -13.66
CA GLY A 50 15.62 -4.97 -15.07
C GLY A 50 14.81 -6.12 -15.69
N LYS A 51 14.00 -6.85 -14.92
CA LYS A 51 13.13 -7.92 -15.44
C LYS A 51 11.78 -7.38 -15.93
N THR A 52 11.19 -8.18 -16.83
CA THR A 52 9.83 -7.98 -17.37
C THR A 52 9.06 -9.29 -17.24
N PRO A 53 7.78 -9.35 -17.59
CA PRO A 53 7.03 -10.61 -17.63
C PRO A 53 7.70 -11.69 -18.49
N ILE A 54 8.41 -11.31 -19.57
CA ILE A 54 9.16 -12.27 -20.40
C ILE A 54 10.20 -13.04 -19.60
N SER A 55 10.83 -12.43 -18.61
CA SER A 55 11.78 -13.11 -17.71
C SER A 55 11.14 -14.27 -16.93
N TYR A 56 9.82 -14.25 -16.84
CA TYR A 56 8.97 -15.26 -16.21
C TYR A 56 8.17 -16.10 -17.22
N ARG A 57 8.55 -16.04 -18.52
CA ARG A 57 7.87 -16.75 -19.63
C ARG A 57 6.38 -16.36 -19.78
N MET A 58 6.07 -15.11 -19.49
CA MET A 58 4.73 -14.56 -19.65
C MET A 58 4.76 -13.54 -20.78
N ASP A 59 3.88 -13.68 -21.76
CA ASP A 59 3.61 -12.63 -22.74
C ASP A 59 2.93 -11.45 -22.08
N PHE A 60 3.13 -10.25 -22.62
CA PHE A 60 2.49 -9.05 -22.07
C PHE A 60 2.29 -7.95 -23.09
N LYS A 61 1.39 -7.02 -22.75
CA LYS A 61 1.18 -5.76 -23.47
C LYS A 61 1.54 -4.61 -22.56
N TRP A 62 2.21 -3.62 -23.10
CA TRP A 62 2.34 -2.33 -22.42
C TRP A 62 0.98 -1.65 -22.37
N ILE A 63 0.66 -1.08 -21.21
CA ILE A 63 -0.60 -0.38 -20.99
C ILE A 63 -0.35 0.99 -20.36
N GLU A 64 -1.22 1.93 -20.71
CA GLU A 64 -1.29 3.26 -20.11
C GLU A 64 -2.76 3.64 -19.97
N PHE A 65 -3.13 4.18 -18.80
CA PHE A 65 -4.50 4.60 -18.51
C PHE A 65 -4.52 5.69 -17.44
N PRO A 66 -5.54 6.57 -17.44
CA PRO A 66 -5.67 7.60 -16.42
C PRO A 66 -6.29 7.04 -15.14
N SER A 67 -5.79 7.49 -13.98
CA SER A 67 -6.46 7.38 -12.69
C SER A 67 -7.71 8.27 -12.65
N GLY A 68 -8.57 8.06 -11.66
CA GLY A 68 -9.81 8.81 -11.51
C GLY A 68 -9.64 10.33 -11.36
N ASP A 69 -8.45 10.79 -10.97
CA ASP A 69 -8.06 12.20 -10.85
C ASP A 69 -7.06 12.65 -11.95
N GLY A 70 -6.95 11.89 -13.04
CA GLY A 70 -6.19 12.27 -14.24
C GLY A 70 -4.69 11.90 -14.23
N VAL A 71 -4.18 11.29 -13.17
CA VAL A 71 -2.79 10.82 -13.15
C VAL A 71 -2.62 9.68 -14.14
N VAL A 72 -1.63 9.79 -15.03
CA VAL A 72 -1.31 8.75 -16.02
C VAL A 72 -0.58 7.60 -15.35
N LEU A 73 -1.16 6.41 -15.43
CA LEU A 73 -0.61 5.17 -14.87
C LEU A 73 -0.08 4.28 -15.99
N ARG A 74 1.04 3.58 -15.72
CA ARG A 74 1.73 2.72 -16.68
C ARG A 74 1.96 1.34 -16.11
N GLY A 75 1.83 0.33 -16.99
CA GLY A 75 1.93 -1.04 -16.54
C GLY A 75 2.04 -2.08 -17.65
N TRP A 76 1.73 -3.30 -17.27
CA TRP A 76 1.68 -4.47 -18.14
C TRP A 76 0.35 -5.19 -17.95
N TYR A 77 -0.25 -5.58 -19.06
CA TYR A 77 -1.32 -6.56 -19.07
C TYR A 77 -0.73 -7.90 -19.54
N VAL A 78 -0.90 -8.91 -18.74
CA VAL A 78 -0.36 -10.27 -18.94
C VAL A 78 -1.55 -11.20 -19.16
N PRO A 79 -1.86 -11.61 -20.40
CA PRO A 79 -2.95 -12.57 -20.64
C PRO A 79 -2.55 -13.95 -20.11
N ALA A 80 -3.51 -14.73 -19.66
CA ALA A 80 -3.32 -16.12 -19.30
C ALA A 80 -2.90 -16.95 -20.55
N ALA A 81 -2.23 -18.07 -20.34
CA ALA A 81 -1.78 -18.94 -21.43
C ALA A 81 -2.94 -19.68 -22.15
N SER A 82 -4.12 -19.72 -21.54
CA SER A 82 -5.34 -20.36 -22.05
C SER A 82 -6.56 -19.54 -21.65
N GLU A 83 -7.77 -20.12 -21.74
CA GLU A 83 -8.98 -19.45 -21.22
C GLU A 83 -8.80 -19.06 -19.76
N ALA A 84 -8.93 -17.77 -19.48
CA ALA A 84 -8.61 -17.23 -18.18
C ALA A 84 -9.74 -17.48 -17.18
N ARG A 85 -9.37 -17.84 -15.96
CA ARG A 85 -10.28 -18.08 -14.82
C ARG A 85 -10.75 -16.79 -14.16
N GLY A 86 -10.17 -15.66 -14.51
CA GLY A 86 -10.41 -14.34 -13.95
C GLY A 86 -9.17 -13.46 -14.14
N THR A 87 -9.18 -12.29 -13.52
CA THR A 87 -8.09 -11.31 -13.61
C THR A 87 -7.60 -10.91 -12.23
N ILE A 88 -6.28 -10.85 -12.07
CA ILE A 88 -5.67 -10.33 -10.83
C ILE A 88 -5.00 -8.98 -11.13
N VAL A 89 -5.37 -7.95 -10.38
CA VAL A 89 -4.74 -6.63 -10.38
C VAL A 89 -3.72 -6.59 -9.24
N TYR A 90 -2.45 -6.40 -9.58
CA TYR A 90 -1.33 -6.44 -8.64
C TYR A 90 -0.90 -5.04 -8.23
N CYS A 91 -0.84 -4.79 -6.91
CA CYS A 91 -0.57 -3.49 -6.29
C CYS A 91 0.68 -3.57 -5.42
N HIS A 92 1.76 -2.96 -5.85
CA HIS A 92 3.07 -2.99 -5.18
C HIS A 92 3.16 -2.10 -3.94
N GLY A 93 4.20 -2.28 -3.13
CA GLY A 93 4.49 -1.50 -1.93
C GLY A 93 5.05 -0.09 -2.20
N LEU A 94 5.21 0.70 -1.13
CA LEU A 94 5.82 2.03 -1.18
C LEU A 94 7.29 1.94 -1.62
N ASN A 95 7.71 2.85 -2.50
CA ASN A 95 9.07 2.91 -3.08
C ASN A 95 9.46 1.62 -3.82
N ARG A 96 8.48 0.88 -4.29
CA ARG A 96 8.57 -0.26 -5.20
C ARG A 96 7.94 0.11 -6.54
N THR A 97 7.97 -0.83 -7.47
CA THR A 97 7.31 -0.71 -8.77
C THR A 97 6.58 -2.01 -9.08
N ARG A 98 5.88 -2.06 -10.20
CA ARG A 98 5.19 -3.28 -10.66
C ARG A 98 6.09 -4.52 -10.74
N ILE A 99 7.43 -4.36 -10.80
CA ILE A 99 8.37 -5.49 -10.85
C ILE A 99 8.38 -6.31 -9.55
N GLU A 100 8.09 -5.69 -8.39
CA GLU A 100 7.92 -6.39 -7.11
C GLU A 100 6.90 -7.53 -7.23
N MET A 101 5.86 -7.30 -8.03
CA MET A 101 4.73 -8.23 -8.15
C MET A 101 4.97 -9.33 -9.21
N LEU A 102 6.10 -9.35 -9.92
CA LEU A 102 6.37 -10.34 -10.95
C LEU A 102 6.33 -11.80 -10.48
N PRO A 103 6.91 -12.19 -9.33
CA PRO A 103 6.80 -13.56 -8.83
C PRO A 103 5.35 -13.98 -8.54
N MET A 104 4.57 -13.09 -7.90
CA MET A 104 3.15 -13.31 -7.61
C MET A 104 2.34 -13.40 -8.90
N ALA A 105 2.67 -12.56 -9.90
CA ALA A 105 2.01 -12.60 -11.20
C ALA A 105 2.33 -13.88 -11.97
N ALA A 106 3.58 -14.37 -11.91
CA ALA A 106 3.95 -15.65 -12.49
C ALA A 106 3.18 -16.82 -11.86
N PHE A 107 3.01 -16.77 -10.54
CA PHE A 107 2.21 -17.76 -9.84
C PHE A 107 0.71 -17.68 -10.23
N GLY A 108 0.12 -16.48 -10.26
CA GLY A 108 -1.26 -16.29 -10.71
C GLY A 108 -1.47 -16.72 -12.16
N HIS A 109 -0.53 -16.41 -13.06
CA HIS A 109 -0.54 -16.83 -14.45
C HIS A 109 -0.51 -18.37 -14.57
N ALA A 110 0.34 -19.04 -13.78
CA ALA A 110 0.39 -20.51 -13.74
C ALA A 110 -0.93 -21.14 -13.21
N LEU A 111 -1.73 -20.38 -12.46
CA LEU A 111 -3.07 -20.79 -12.02
C LEU A 111 -4.17 -20.45 -13.04
N GLY A 112 -3.82 -19.86 -14.19
CA GLY A 112 -4.74 -19.52 -15.27
C GLY A 112 -5.46 -18.18 -15.10
N TYR A 113 -4.86 -17.18 -14.44
CA TYR A 113 -5.41 -15.85 -14.32
C TYR A 113 -4.68 -14.86 -15.25
N ASP A 114 -5.43 -13.94 -15.83
CA ASP A 114 -4.85 -12.73 -16.41
C ASP A 114 -4.24 -11.87 -15.32
N GLY A 115 -3.20 -11.11 -15.65
CA GLY A 115 -2.54 -10.20 -14.73
C GLY A 115 -2.54 -8.76 -15.22
N LEU A 116 -2.83 -7.81 -14.34
CA LEU A 116 -2.58 -6.39 -14.58
C LEU A 116 -1.61 -5.90 -13.50
N LEU A 117 -0.36 -5.63 -13.92
CA LEU A 117 0.70 -5.10 -13.08
C LEU A 117 0.96 -3.65 -13.48
N PHE A 118 0.87 -2.70 -12.58
CA PHE A 118 1.07 -1.29 -12.89
C PHE A 118 1.82 -0.58 -11.78
N ASP A 119 2.46 0.51 -12.12
CA ASP A 119 3.04 1.39 -11.11
C ASP A 119 1.96 2.30 -10.54
N LEU A 120 1.83 2.30 -9.22
CA LEU A 120 1.00 3.26 -8.51
C LEU A 120 1.53 4.68 -8.74
N ARG A 121 0.68 5.70 -8.55
CA ARG A 121 1.06 7.11 -8.73
C ARG A 121 2.38 7.43 -8.04
N HIS A 122 3.15 8.31 -8.68
CA HIS A 122 4.44 8.80 -8.20
C HIS A 122 5.52 7.70 -8.05
N GLN A 123 5.26 6.46 -8.48
CA GLN A 123 6.21 5.35 -8.45
C GLN A 123 6.57 4.93 -9.89
N GLY A 124 7.74 4.32 -10.06
CA GLY A 124 8.18 3.75 -11.33
C GLY A 124 8.00 4.68 -12.53
N ALA A 125 7.28 4.19 -13.55
CA ALA A 125 7.01 4.92 -14.79
C ALA A 125 5.69 5.71 -14.76
N SER A 126 4.87 5.59 -13.73
CA SER A 126 3.61 6.32 -13.59
C SER A 126 3.82 7.79 -13.26
N GLY A 127 2.85 8.62 -13.63
CA GLY A 127 2.79 10.04 -13.32
C GLY A 127 2.49 10.32 -11.84
N GLY A 128 2.19 11.58 -11.58
CA GLY A 128 1.89 12.10 -10.24
C GLY A 128 3.07 12.76 -9.58
N GLU A 129 2.79 13.63 -8.62
CA GLU A 129 3.80 14.47 -7.93
C GLU A 129 4.09 14.00 -6.50
N LEU A 130 3.20 13.20 -5.92
CA LEU A 130 3.34 12.69 -4.55
C LEU A 130 2.60 11.35 -4.35
N THR A 131 3.08 10.58 -3.40
CA THR A 131 2.35 9.44 -2.83
C THR A 131 1.60 9.86 -1.57
N THR A 132 0.47 9.22 -1.32
CA THR A 132 -0.35 9.43 -0.12
C THR A 132 -0.43 8.20 0.76
N LEU A 133 0.55 7.32 0.63
CA LEU A 133 0.70 6.07 1.40
C LEU A 133 -0.49 5.11 1.28
N GLY A 134 -1.23 5.15 0.19
CA GLY A 134 -2.38 4.28 -0.09
C GLY A 134 -3.70 5.02 -0.27
N TYR A 135 -3.85 6.25 0.26
CA TYR A 135 -5.15 6.94 0.21
C TYR A 135 -5.59 7.31 -1.21
N LYS A 136 -4.82 8.08 -1.97
CA LYS A 136 -5.14 8.38 -3.38
C LYS A 136 -4.79 7.21 -4.30
N GLU A 137 -3.86 6.37 -3.91
CA GLU A 137 -3.50 5.15 -4.63
C GLU A 137 -4.70 4.21 -4.79
N ARG A 138 -5.73 4.28 -3.91
CA ARG A 138 -7.00 3.57 -4.14
C ARG A 138 -7.69 3.97 -5.45
N LEU A 139 -7.55 5.24 -5.88
CA LEU A 139 -8.11 5.71 -7.16
C LEU A 139 -7.41 5.06 -8.35
N ASP A 140 -6.09 4.82 -8.21
CA ASP A 140 -5.30 4.12 -9.21
C ASP A 140 -5.75 2.68 -9.35
N VAL A 141 -5.97 2.01 -8.20
CA VAL A 141 -6.45 0.63 -8.17
C VAL A 141 -7.86 0.52 -8.76
N ILE A 142 -8.77 1.43 -8.42
CA ILE A 142 -10.12 1.48 -9.03
C ILE A 142 -10.02 1.69 -10.55
N ALA A 143 -9.15 2.59 -10.99
CA ALA A 143 -8.93 2.83 -12.41
C ALA A 143 -8.34 1.60 -13.12
N ALA A 144 -7.41 0.89 -12.47
CA ALA A 144 -6.84 -0.35 -12.99
C ALA A 144 -7.90 -1.45 -13.17
N VAL A 145 -8.80 -1.61 -12.18
CA VAL A 145 -9.95 -2.54 -12.27
C VAL A 145 -10.84 -2.19 -13.45
N ARG A 146 -11.22 -0.93 -13.59
CA ARG A 146 -12.07 -0.45 -14.71
C ARG A 146 -11.38 -0.59 -16.06
N TYR A 147 -10.10 -0.25 -16.12
CA TYR A 147 -9.31 -0.42 -17.35
C TYR A 147 -9.24 -1.90 -17.77
N ALA A 148 -8.97 -2.81 -16.83
CA ALA A 148 -8.98 -4.24 -17.09
C ALA A 148 -10.33 -4.68 -17.68
N LEU A 149 -11.44 -4.37 -17.01
CA LEU A 149 -12.77 -4.82 -17.40
C LEU A 149 -13.28 -4.19 -18.71
N TYR A 150 -13.14 -2.88 -18.86
CA TYR A 150 -13.85 -2.13 -19.89
C TYR A 150 -12.97 -1.77 -21.09
N GLN A 151 -11.65 -1.73 -20.95
CA GLN A 151 -10.73 -1.43 -22.06
C GLN A 151 -10.00 -2.69 -22.56
N GLN A 152 -9.63 -3.60 -21.68
CA GLN A 152 -9.00 -4.87 -22.07
C GLN A 152 -10.01 -5.99 -22.28
N GLY A 153 -11.25 -5.84 -21.81
CA GLY A 153 -12.24 -6.93 -21.83
C GLY A 153 -11.83 -8.11 -20.93
N ALA A 154 -11.10 -7.82 -19.88
CA ALA A 154 -10.51 -8.81 -19.01
C ALA A 154 -11.59 -9.68 -18.32
N PRO A 155 -11.36 -11.01 -18.18
CA PRO A 155 -12.33 -11.93 -17.62
C PRO A 155 -12.59 -11.69 -16.11
N ARG A 156 -13.81 -11.97 -15.70
CA ARG A 156 -14.22 -11.99 -14.29
C ARG A 156 -14.01 -13.39 -13.69
N PRO A 157 -13.81 -13.50 -12.35
CA PRO A 157 -13.80 -12.42 -11.36
C PRO A 157 -12.54 -11.56 -11.41
N VAL A 158 -12.63 -10.28 -10.94
CA VAL A 158 -11.47 -9.42 -10.71
C VAL A 158 -11.07 -9.48 -9.25
N ILE A 159 -9.82 -9.79 -9.00
CA ILE A 159 -9.23 -9.97 -7.69
C ILE A 159 -8.12 -8.92 -7.52
N LEU A 160 -8.04 -8.30 -6.35
CA LEU A 160 -6.92 -7.43 -6.00
C LEU A 160 -5.88 -8.19 -5.18
N TRP A 161 -4.61 -8.05 -5.54
CA TRP A 161 -3.50 -8.59 -4.75
C TRP A 161 -2.51 -7.49 -4.46
N GLY A 162 -2.45 -7.04 -3.21
CA GLY A 162 -1.60 -5.94 -2.80
C GLY A 162 -0.62 -6.30 -1.70
N VAL A 163 0.51 -5.60 -1.70
CA VAL A 163 1.56 -5.70 -0.68
C VAL A 163 1.73 -4.34 0.00
N SER A 164 1.74 -4.29 1.32
CA SER A 164 2.01 -3.08 2.13
C SER A 164 1.09 -1.91 1.74
N MET A 165 1.63 -0.80 1.22
CA MET A 165 0.86 0.33 0.70
C MET A 165 -0.15 -0.12 -0.39
N GLY A 166 0.26 -1.02 -1.28
CA GLY A 166 -0.62 -1.59 -2.30
C GLY A 166 -1.77 -2.40 -1.70
N ALA A 167 -1.54 -3.11 -0.59
CA ALA A 167 -2.59 -3.83 0.13
C ALA A 167 -3.61 -2.87 0.77
N ALA A 168 -3.14 -1.77 1.36
CA ALA A 168 -4.02 -0.74 1.90
C ALA A 168 -4.86 -0.08 0.79
N ALA A 169 -4.23 0.29 -0.32
CA ALA A 169 -4.93 0.83 -1.48
C ALA A 169 -5.96 -0.15 -2.05
N ALA A 170 -5.63 -1.45 -2.12
CA ALA A 170 -6.51 -2.50 -2.59
C ALA A 170 -7.75 -2.68 -1.68
N LEU A 171 -7.57 -2.71 -0.36
CA LEU A 171 -8.68 -2.77 0.60
C LEU A 171 -9.60 -1.56 0.48
N MET A 172 -9.04 -0.35 0.40
CA MET A 172 -9.82 0.88 0.22
C MET A 172 -10.53 0.94 -1.13
N ALA A 173 -9.89 0.46 -2.20
CA ALA A 173 -10.48 0.37 -3.54
C ALA A 173 -11.64 -0.65 -3.54
N ALA A 174 -11.45 -1.82 -2.99
CA ALA A 174 -12.49 -2.84 -2.89
C ALA A 174 -13.72 -2.35 -2.11
N ALA A 175 -13.50 -1.56 -1.05
CA ALA A 175 -14.60 -0.95 -0.28
C ALA A 175 -15.47 0.02 -1.11
N GLN A 176 -14.97 0.51 -2.26
CA GLN A 176 -15.62 1.50 -3.11
C GLN A 176 -15.98 0.95 -4.51
N SER A 177 -15.44 -0.20 -4.88
CA SER A 177 -15.63 -0.80 -6.21
C SER A 177 -16.32 -2.16 -6.08
N PRO A 178 -17.61 -2.27 -6.42
CA PRO A 178 -18.33 -3.53 -6.37
C PRO A 178 -17.85 -4.53 -7.44
N GLU A 179 -17.10 -4.06 -8.44
CA GLU A 179 -16.50 -4.90 -9.48
C GLU A 179 -15.40 -5.84 -8.96
N VAL A 180 -14.83 -5.51 -7.78
CA VAL A 180 -13.81 -6.35 -7.12
C VAL A 180 -14.50 -7.53 -6.44
N ALA A 181 -14.13 -8.74 -6.82
CA ALA A 181 -14.70 -9.95 -6.28
C ALA A 181 -14.03 -10.44 -5.00
N ALA A 182 -12.72 -10.23 -4.85
CA ALA A 182 -11.95 -10.67 -3.69
C ALA A 182 -10.66 -9.85 -3.52
N VAL A 183 -10.04 -9.91 -2.33
CA VAL A 183 -8.79 -9.22 -2.02
C VAL A 183 -7.80 -10.17 -1.35
N ILE A 184 -6.53 -10.11 -1.79
CA ILE A 184 -5.37 -10.66 -1.09
C ILE A 184 -4.58 -9.47 -0.56
N SER A 185 -4.50 -9.34 0.75
CA SER A 185 -3.92 -8.21 1.47
C SER A 185 -2.70 -8.68 2.28
N ASP A 186 -1.50 -8.44 1.75
CA ASP A 186 -0.24 -8.82 2.39
C ASP A 186 0.37 -7.64 3.13
N SER A 187 0.64 -7.82 4.42
CA SER A 187 1.37 -6.87 5.27
C SER A 187 0.79 -5.45 5.24
N SER A 188 -0.53 -5.33 5.17
CA SER A 188 -1.23 -4.04 5.21
C SER A 188 -1.10 -3.38 6.57
N PHE A 189 -1.41 -2.11 6.64
CA PHE A 189 -1.49 -1.35 7.88
C PHE A 189 -2.95 -1.02 8.25
N GLU A 190 -3.17 -0.58 9.48
CA GLU A 190 -4.49 -0.33 10.06
C GLU A 190 -5.05 1.04 9.67
N SER A 191 -4.26 2.09 9.85
CA SER A 191 -4.60 3.46 9.53
C SER A 191 -3.33 4.29 9.32
N LEU A 192 -3.45 5.47 8.69
CA LEU A 192 -2.32 6.38 8.54
C LEU A 192 -1.73 6.76 9.91
N ARG A 193 -2.59 7.09 10.88
CA ARG A 193 -2.17 7.50 12.23
C ARG A 193 -1.40 6.40 12.93
N ALA A 194 -2.00 5.21 13.07
CA ALA A 194 -1.38 4.09 13.77
C ALA A 194 -0.02 3.71 13.14
N THR A 195 0.06 3.74 11.80
CA THR A 195 1.29 3.45 11.06
C THR A 195 2.38 4.49 11.33
N VAL A 196 2.06 5.78 11.27
CA VAL A 196 3.04 6.84 11.53
C VAL A 196 3.51 6.80 12.99
N GLU A 197 2.60 6.61 13.96
CA GLU A 197 2.94 6.50 15.37
C GLU A 197 3.81 5.28 15.67
N HIS A 198 3.51 4.14 15.06
CA HIS A 198 4.30 2.92 15.19
C HIS A 198 5.70 3.09 14.60
N HIS A 199 5.79 3.59 13.36
CA HIS A 199 7.08 3.81 12.71
C HIS A 199 7.92 4.88 13.40
N TRP A 200 7.29 5.93 13.94
CA TRP A 200 7.99 6.93 14.72
C TRP A 200 8.69 6.31 15.93
N LYS A 201 7.97 5.49 16.70
CA LYS A 201 8.54 4.77 17.85
C LYS A 201 9.61 3.78 17.41
N LEU A 202 9.37 3.05 16.32
CA LEU A 202 10.27 2.02 15.81
C LEU A 202 11.62 2.57 15.36
N PHE A 203 11.63 3.70 14.65
CA PHE A 203 12.84 4.24 14.02
C PHE A 203 13.56 5.29 14.87
N PHE A 204 12.79 6.10 15.60
CA PHE A 204 13.38 7.20 16.37
C PHE A 204 13.47 6.91 17.87
N HIS A 205 12.79 5.89 18.36
CA HIS A 205 12.73 5.55 19.80
C HIS A 205 12.24 6.70 20.69
N LEU A 206 11.44 7.61 20.13
CA LEU A 206 10.89 8.79 20.80
C LEU A 206 9.38 8.66 20.99
N PRO A 207 8.79 9.41 21.96
CA PRO A 207 7.35 9.52 22.08
C PRO A 207 6.72 10.02 20.78
N SER A 208 5.59 9.44 20.38
CA SER A 208 4.93 9.80 19.12
C SER A 208 4.35 11.22 19.13
N PHE A 209 3.85 11.68 20.30
CA PHE A 209 3.36 13.05 20.46
C PHE A 209 4.53 14.02 20.72
N PRO A 210 4.54 15.22 20.10
CA PRO A 210 3.57 15.73 19.12
C PRO A 210 3.86 15.34 17.66
N PHE A 211 5.07 14.89 17.36
CA PHE A 211 5.61 14.77 15.99
C PHE A 211 4.78 13.87 15.05
N ALA A 212 4.35 12.71 15.53
CA ALA A 212 3.55 11.79 14.71
C ALA A 212 2.22 12.44 14.29
N ASN A 213 1.59 13.22 15.17
CA ASN A 213 0.38 13.94 14.84
C ASN A 213 0.60 14.94 13.71
N GLU A 214 1.68 15.73 13.78
CA GLU A 214 2.01 16.72 12.76
C GLU A 214 2.32 16.06 11.41
N ILE A 215 3.08 14.97 11.42
CA ILE A 215 3.37 14.17 10.22
C ILE A 215 2.08 13.69 9.57
N VAL A 216 1.15 13.13 10.36
CA VAL A 216 -0.16 12.66 9.87
C VAL A 216 -0.95 13.82 9.23
N TYR A 217 -1.02 14.98 9.90
CA TYR A 217 -1.71 16.14 9.35
C TYR A 217 -1.06 16.70 8.09
N TRP A 218 0.27 16.77 8.02
CA TRP A 218 0.98 17.21 6.85
C TRP A 218 0.78 16.29 5.64
N ILE A 219 0.81 14.95 5.84
CA ILE A 219 0.53 13.98 4.79
C ILE A 219 -0.91 14.15 4.28
N ALA A 220 -1.87 14.24 5.19
CA ALA A 220 -3.28 14.38 4.84
C ALA A 220 -3.57 15.72 4.14
N TRP A 221 -2.99 16.82 4.65
CA TRP A 221 -3.12 18.15 4.04
C TRP A 221 -2.55 18.18 2.61
N ARG A 222 -1.34 17.66 2.40
CA ARG A 222 -0.74 17.57 1.06
C ARG A 222 -1.53 16.65 0.14
N GLY A 223 -2.04 15.57 0.66
CA GLY A 223 -2.88 14.62 -0.06
C GLY A 223 -4.30 15.13 -0.31
N GLY A 224 -4.73 16.22 0.34
CA GLY A 224 -6.08 16.77 0.21
C GLY A 224 -7.17 15.86 0.81
N PHE A 225 -6.90 15.23 1.96
CA PHE A 225 -7.84 14.37 2.68
C PHE A 225 -7.77 14.60 4.20
N ARG A 226 -8.76 14.11 4.94
CA ARG A 226 -8.72 14.14 6.41
C ARG A 226 -8.06 12.86 6.93
N PRO A 227 -7.23 12.91 7.99
CA PRO A 227 -6.62 11.72 8.58
C PRO A 227 -7.62 10.61 8.92
N SER A 228 -8.84 10.97 9.33
CA SER A 228 -9.93 10.03 9.62
C SER A 228 -10.48 9.29 8.40
N ASP A 229 -10.23 9.79 7.19
CA ASP A 229 -10.72 9.16 5.97
C ASP A 229 -9.85 7.95 5.57
N PHE A 230 -8.68 7.81 6.20
CA PHE A 230 -7.75 6.70 6.00
C PHE A 230 -7.88 5.69 7.15
N ASP A 231 -8.94 4.91 7.13
CA ASP A 231 -9.32 3.91 8.12
C ASP A 231 -9.63 2.57 7.43
N LEU A 232 -8.73 1.61 7.58
CA LEU A 232 -8.85 0.31 6.93
C LEU A 232 -9.79 -0.64 7.69
N ALA A 233 -9.97 -0.47 8.99
CA ALA A 233 -10.98 -1.21 9.73
C ALA A 233 -12.39 -0.92 9.16
N SER A 234 -12.71 0.35 8.94
CA SER A 234 -13.95 0.74 8.25
C SER A 234 -14.00 0.27 6.80
N ALA A 235 -12.85 0.24 6.10
CA ALA A 235 -12.81 -0.24 4.72
C ALA A 235 -13.15 -1.73 4.62
N VAL A 236 -12.55 -2.58 5.45
CA VAL A 236 -12.81 -4.04 5.42
C VAL A 236 -14.26 -4.38 5.79
N ILE A 237 -14.90 -3.60 6.67
CA ILE A 237 -16.34 -3.73 6.96
C ILE A 237 -17.16 -3.45 5.70
N ARG A 238 -16.85 -2.38 4.94
CA ARG A 238 -17.56 -1.99 3.71
C ARG A 238 -17.31 -2.95 2.54
N ILE A 239 -16.27 -3.75 2.54
CA ILE A 239 -16.09 -4.82 1.56
C ILE A 239 -17.25 -5.82 1.66
N GLY A 240 -17.84 -5.99 2.84
CA GLY A 240 -19.01 -6.81 3.07
C GLY A 240 -18.69 -8.31 3.01
N SER A 241 -19.53 -9.08 2.32
CA SER A 241 -19.40 -10.55 2.24
C SER A 241 -18.29 -11.04 1.30
N ARG A 242 -17.63 -10.14 0.54
CA ARG A 242 -16.61 -10.54 -0.43
C ARG A 242 -15.36 -11.11 0.25
N PRO A 243 -14.79 -12.21 -0.28
CA PRO A 243 -13.67 -12.91 0.31
C PRO A 243 -12.41 -12.02 0.47
N ILE A 244 -11.72 -12.17 1.60
CA ILE A 244 -10.45 -11.50 1.87
C ILE A 244 -9.46 -12.51 2.46
N LEU A 245 -8.28 -12.62 1.85
CA LEU A 245 -7.11 -13.29 2.44
C LEU A 245 -6.18 -12.24 3.03
N PHE A 246 -5.99 -12.28 4.34
CA PHE A 246 -4.97 -11.50 5.04
C PHE A 246 -3.71 -12.33 5.18
N VAL A 247 -2.57 -11.76 4.80
CA VAL A 247 -1.23 -12.35 4.96
C VAL A 247 -0.39 -11.44 5.82
N ALA A 248 0.36 -12.02 6.77
CA ALA A 248 1.31 -11.30 7.60
C ALA A 248 2.55 -12.17 7.85
N LEU A 249 3.68 -11.55 8.19
CA LEU A 249 4.89 -12.23 8.62
C LEU A 249 5.02 -12.18 10.15
N GLN A 250 5.46 -13.29 10.73
CA GLN A 250 5.50 -13.46 12.18
C GLN A 250 6.37 -12.40 12.88
N ASP A 251 7.51 -12.06 12.29
CA ASP A 251 8.51 -11.19 12.90
C ASP A 251 8.65 -9.85 12.15
N ASP A 252 7.62 -9.47 11.36
CA ASP A 252 7.58 -8.15 10.71
C ASP A 252 7.42 -7.06 11.77
N ARG A 253 8.51 -6.32 12.01
CA ARG A 253 8.52 -5.22 12.98
C ARG A 253 7.87 -3.95 12.45
N ARG A 254 7.75 -3.79 11.12
CA ARG A 254 7.12 -2.61 10.51
C ARG A 254 5.61 -2.73 10.52
N MET A 255 5.10 -3.91 10.17
CA MET A 255 3.67 -4.25 10.17
C MET A 255 3.45 -5.54 10.95
N PRO A 256 3.44 -5.47 12.28
CA PRO A 256 3.27 -6.65 13.13
C PRO A 256 1.99 -7.44 12.77
N PRO A 257 1.98 -8.76 12.92
CA PRO A 257 0.83 -9.59 12.56
C PRO A 257 -0.43 -9.28 13.38
N SER A 258 -0.32 -8.53 14.48
CA SER A 258 -1.46 -7.98 15.21
C SER A 258 -2.35 -7.10 14.34
N ILE A 259 -1.77 -6.33 13.41
CA ILE A 259 -2.52 -5.48 12.46
C ILE A 259 -3.41 -6.34 11.55
N ALA A 260 -2.85 -7.39 10.95
CA ALA A 260 -3.63 -8.31 10.11
C ALA A 260 -4.71 -9.03 10.90
N ARG A 261 -4.46 -9.40 12.18
CA ARG A 261 -5.45 -9.98 13.08
C ARG A 261 -6.59 -9.02 13.39
N ASP A 262 -6.26 -7.75 13.60
CA ASP A 262 -7.25 -6.70 13.85
C ASP A 262 -8.14 -6.47 12.61
N LEU A 263 -7.55 -6.27 11.43
CA LEU A 263 -8.31 -6.15 10.18
C LEU A 263 -9.18 -7.40 9.90
N TYR A 264 -8.64 -8.59 10.13
CA TYR A 264 -9.39 -9.84 10.02
C TYR A 264 -10.60 -9.85 10.97
N SER A 265 -10.45 -9.37 12.21
CA SER A 265 -11.55 -9.34 13.18
C SER A 265 -12.69 -8.42 12.72
N HIS A 266 -12.37 -7.29 12.07
CA HIS A 266 -13.33 -6.31 11.56
C HIS A 266 -14.01 -6.73 10.24
N ALA A 267 -13.38 -7.61 9.45
CA ALA A 267 -13.93 -8.02 8.17
C ALA A 267 -15.26 -8.79 8.35
N ALA A 268 -16.29 -8.34 7.64
CA ALA A 268 -17.64 -8.93 7.71
C ALA A 268 -17.78 -10.20 6.86
N SER A 269 -16.81 -10.49 5.97
CA SER A 269 -16.87 -11.63 5.08
C SER A 269 -16.91 -12.98 5.84
N PRO A 270 -17.84 -13.88 5.54
CA PRO A 270 -17.80 -15.25 6.05
C PRO A 270 -16.63 -16.06 5.46
N ASN A 271 -16.12 -15.67 4.30
CA ASN A 271 -15.01 -16.31 3.59
C ASN A 271 -13.71 -15.54 3.75
N LYS A 272 -13.44 -15.01 4.94
CA LYS A 272 -12.17 -14.40 5.28
C LYS A 272 -11.18 -15.45 5.80
N ALA A 273 -9.92 -15.28 5.42
CA ALA A 273 -8.82 -16.10 5.92
C ALA A 273 -7.66 -15.23 6.40
N LEU A 274 -6.91 -15.73 7.35
CA LEU A 274 -5.69 -15.12 7.85
C LEU A 274 -4.59 -16.18 7.93
N ILE A 275 -3.44 -15.86 7.32
CA ILE A 275 -2.23 -16.66 7.47
C ILE A 275 -1.10 -15.79 8.04
N VAL A 276 -0.40 -16.32 9.02
CA VAL A 276 0.82 -15.73 9.56
C VAL A 276 1.97 -16.65 9.18
N LEU A 277 2.83 -16.16 8.30
CA LEU A 277 3.94 -16.90 7.73
C LEU A 277 5.24 -16.65 8.50
N PRO A 278 6.18 -17.59 8.52
CA PRO A 278 7.51 -17.33 9.05
C PRO A 278 8.21 -16.27 8.18
N GLY A 279 8.95 -15.37 8.82
CA GLY A 279 9.70 -14.31 8.14
C GLY A 279 9.70 -13.01 8.92
N HIS A 280 10.62 -12.12 8.55
CA HIS A 280 10.86 -10.86 9.27
C HIS A 280 11.01 -9.64 8.35
N ARG A 281 11.22 -9.83 7.03
CA ARG A 281 11.39 -8.72 6.09
C ARG A 281 10.05 -8.30 5.53
N HIS A 282 9.63 -7.09 5.91
CA HIS A 282 8.37 -6.49 5.51
C HIS A 282 8.14 -6.54 3.99
N GLY A 283 6.96 -7.01 3.57
CA GLY A 283 6.55 -7.11 2.17
C GLY A 283 7.20 -8.24 1.38
N GLU A 284 8.07 -9.06 2.02
CA GLU A 284 8.75 -10.18 1.34
C GLU A 284 8.17 -11.55 1.70
N GLY A 285 6.91 -11.61 2.11
CA GLY A 285 6.25 -12.85 2.50
C GLY A 285 6.30 -13.93 1.42
N PHE A 286 6.07 -13.55 0.18
CA PHE A 286 6.14 -14.48 -0.96
C PHE A 286 7.55 -15.08 -1.14
N ASN A 287 8.62 -14.30 -0.93
CA ASN A 287 10.00 -14.75 -1.09
C ASN A 287 10.52 -15.54 0.11
N GLN A 288 10.06 -15.22 1.34
CA GLN A 288 10.56 -15.84 2.58
C GLN A 288 9.83 -17.14 2.95
N ALA A 289 8.59 -17.30 2.50
CA ALA A 289 7.75 -18.46 2.82
C ALA A 289 6.96 -18.93 1.58
N THR A 290 7.63 -19.04 0.43
CA THR A 290 7.02 -19.24 -0.89
C THR A 290 6.01 -20.37 -0.89
N GLU A 291 6.37 -21.56 -0.42
CA GLU A 291 5.51 -22.74 -0.47
C GLU A 291 4.21 -22.52 0.34
N GLN A 292 4.32 -22.06 1.59
CA GLN A 292 3.15 -21.83 2.44
C GLN A 292 2.28 -20.69 1.88
N TYR A 293 2.91 -19.66 1.31
CA TYR A 293 2.22 -18.56 0.69
C TYR A 293 1.42 -19.04 -0.54
N GLU A 294 2.06 -19.79 -1.43
CA GLU A 294 1.41 -20.36 -2.63
C GLU A 294 0.26 -21.30 -2.29
N ILE A 295 0.42 -22.14 -1.26
CA ILE A 295 -0.64 -23.01 -0.77
C ILE A 295 -1.85 -22.20 -0.32
N ALA A 296 -1.65 -21.17 0.50
CA ALA A 296 -2.72 -20.34 1.01
C ALA A 296 -3.46 -19.59 -0.11
N VAL A 297 -2.72 -18.97 -1.05
CA VAL A 297 -3.32 -18.27 -2.18
C VAL A 297 -4.05 -19.23 -3.12
N ARG A 298 -3.49 -20.40 -3.41
CA ARG A 298 -4.14 -21.44 -4.22
C ARG A 298 -5.47 -21.88 -3.61
N GLN A 299 -5.50 -22.16 -2.31
CA GLN A 299 -6.71 -22.52 -1.59
C GLN A 299 -7.74 -21.39 -1.63
N PHE A 300 -7.33 -20.16 -1.38
CA PHE A 300 -8.18 -18.98 -1.45
C PHE A 300 -8.79 -18.79 -2.84
N LEU A 301 -7.97 -18.79 -3.89
CA LEU A 301 -8.43 -18.63 -5.28
C LEU A 301 -9.34 -19.78 -5.72
N SER A 302 -9.09 -21.00 -5.25
CA SER A 302 -9.94 -22.15 -5.54
C SER A 302 -11.31 -22.04 -4.89
N SER A 303 -11.40 -21.43 -3.71
CA SER A 303 -12.69 -21.21 -3.02
C SER A 303 -13.59 -20.20 -3.74
N LEU A 304 -13.02 -19.29 -4.56
CA LEU A 304 -13.79 -18.32 -5.36
C LEU A 304 -14.48 -18.95 -6.57
N ALA A 305 -13.98 -20.09 -7.05
CA ALA A 305 -14.53 -20.78 -8.22
C ALA A 305 -15.78 -21.63 -7.89
N THR A 306 -16.08 -21.86 -6.61
CA THR A 306 -17.26 -22.61 -6.18
C THR A 306 -18.43 -21.65 -6.06
N PRO A 307 -19.53 -21.83 -6.82
CA PRO A 307 -20.75 -21.05 -6.62
C PRO A 307 -21.17 -21.16 -5.15
N GLN A 308 -21.36 -20.03 -4.49
CA GLN A 308 -21.90 -20.03 -3.13
C GLN A 308 -23.41 -20.35 -3.21
N PRO A 309 -23.95 -21.20 -2.31
CA PRO A 309 -25.37 -21.56 -2.28
C PRO A 309 -26.25 -20.35 -1.94
#